data_62bffbeffa3544629674b6d840e03e2f
#
_entry.id   62bffbeffa3544629674b6d840e03e2f
#
_cell.length_a   1.000
_cell.length_b   1.000
_cell.length_c   1.000
_cell.angle_alpha   90.00
_cell.angle_beta   90.00
_cell.angle_gamma   90.00
#
_symmetry.space_group_name_H-M   'P 1'
#
loop_
_entity.id
_entity.type
_entity.pdbx_description
1 polymer ?
#
loop_
_entity_poly.entity_id
_entity_poly.type
_entity_poly.pdbx_seq_one_letter_code
_entity_poly.pdbx_strand_id
1 'polypeptide(L)'
;MKITFEDHSAEVLKALDAAVIRALTRCGLQAEKNAKNLCPTDTSNLKNSITSTVVEAEKAAYVGTSVEYATYVELGTGVHSPTPTSGYWVYVVGNESKKSRTPGKRYTFEEAKRIVAILRRKGLDAHMTDGRKATPFIKPAVANHAEQYQKIIKRELKND
;
A
#
# COMPACT_ATOMS: atom_id res chain seq x y z
N MET A 1 -26.37 -48.34 -34.32
CA MET A 1 -25.49 -47.82 -33.27
C MET A 1 -26.04 -46.44 -32.88
N LYS A 2 -26.51 -46.24 -31.65
CA LYS A 2 -27.12 -44.98 -31.22
C LYS A 2 -26.00 -44.21 -30.47
N ILE A 3 -25.49 -43.12 -31.04
CA ILE A 3 -24.50 -42.30 -30.38
C ILE A 3 -25.25 -41.25 -29.56
N THR A 4 -25.07 -41.25 -28.25
CA THR A 4 -25.60 -40.25 -27.33
C THR A 4 -24.46 -39.30 -27.04
N PHE A 5 -24.67 -38.00 -27.26
CA PHE A 5 -23.73 -36.94 -26.90
C PHE A 5 -24.28 -36.24 -25.65
N GLU A 6 -23.50 -36.21 -24.59
CA GLU A 6 -23.80 -35.46 -23.36
C GLU A 6 -22.89 -34.23 -23.30
N ASP A 7 -23.47 -33.04 -23.22
CA ASP A 7 -22.74 -31.78 -23.12
C ASP A 7 -22.61 -31.37 -21.66
N HIS A 8 -21.40 -31.44 -21.13
CA HIS A 8 -21.03 -31.03 -19.77
C HIS A 8 -20.32 -29.64 -19.74
N SER A 9 -20.34 -28.88 -20.81
CA SER A 9 -19.59 -27.62 -20.93
C SER A 9 -19.98 -26.60 -19.86
N ALA A 10 -21.26 -26.53 -19.48
CA ALA A 10 -21.73 -25.61 -18.45
C ALA A 10 -21.18 -25.95 -17.04
N GLU A 11 -21.07 -27.26 -16.75
CA GLU A 11 -20.50 -27.73 -15.48
C GLU A 11 -19.00 -27.43 -15.40
N VAL A 12 -18.28 -27.69 -16.48
CA VAL A 12 -16.84 -27.41 -16.60
C VAL A 12 -16.56 -25.90 -16.46
N LEU A 13 -17.35 -25.05 -17.11
CA LEU A 13 -17.21 -23.60 -16.98
C LEU A 13 -17.44 -23.13 -15.55
N LYS A 14 -18.45 -23.66 -14.88
CA LYS A 14 -18.75 -23.32 -13.48
C LYS A 14 -17.63 -23.77 -12.54
N ALA A 15 -17.09 -24.97 -12.74
CA ALA A 15 -15.95 -25.48 -11.96
C ALA A 15 -14.70 -24.61 -12.18
N LEU A 16 -14.42 -24.22 -13.43
CA LEU A 16 -13.31 -23.35 -13.77
C LEU A 16 -13.44 -21.96 -13.13
N ASP A 17 -14.64 -21.36 -13.17
CA ASP A 17 -14.89 -20.08 -12.52
C ASP A 17 -14.65 -20.15 -11.00
N ALA A 18 -15.12 -21.22 -10.36
CA ALA A 18 -14.87 -21.45 -8.95
C ALA A 18 -13.36 -21.61 -8.64
N ALA A 19 -12.62 -22.32 -9.48
CA ALA A 19 -11.17 -22.47 -9.35
C ALA A 19 -10.42 -21.14 -9.50
N VAL A 20 -10.84 -20.30 -10.44
CA VAL A 20 -10.29 -18.95 -10.63
C VAL A 20 -10.50 -18.09 -9.38
N ILE A 21 -11.71 -18.08 -8.80
CA ILE A 21 -11.99 -17.30 -7.60
C ILE A 21 -11.18 -17.81 -6.41
N ARG A 22 -11.03 -19.13 -6.23
CA ARG A 22 -10.15 -19.71 -5.20
C ARG A 22 -8.69 -19.27 -5.39
N ALA A 23 -8.18 -19.33 -6.62
CA ALA A 23 -6.83 -18.90 -6.95
C ALA A 23 -6.60 -17.42 -6.64
N LEU A 24 -7.53 -16.54 -7.03
CA LEU A 24 -7.47 -15.11 -6.75
C LEU A 24 -7.49 -14.81 -5.24
N THR A 25 -8.34 -15.51 -4.49
CA THR A 25 -8.40 -15.38 -3.03
C THR A 25 -7.07 -15.73 -2.38
N ARG A 26 -6.46 -16.83 -2.79
CA ARG A 26 -5.14 -17.25 -2.26
C ARG A 26 -4.02 -16.30 -2.69
N CYS A 27 -4.05 -15.79 -3.91
CA CYS A 27 -3.11 -14.77 -4.38
C CYS A 27 -3.26 -13.47 -3.59
N GLY A 28 -4.49 -13.02 -3.35
CA GLY A 28 -4.79 -11.83 -2.55
C GLY A 28 -4.24 -11.95 -1.12
N LEU A 29 -4.52 -13.06 -0.44
CA LEU A 29 -4.01 -13.33 0.91
C LEU A 29 -2.47 -13.40 0.95
N GLN A 30 -1.86 -13.98 -0.08
CA GLN A 30 -0.39 -14.03 -0.17
C GLN A 30 0.19 -12.64 -0.41
N ALA A 31 -0.43 -11.82 -1.26
CA ALA A 31 0.00 -10.43 -1.51
C ALA A 31 -0.18 -9.55 -0.27
N GLU A 32 -1.27 -9.73 0.48
CA GLU A 32 -1.48 -9.10 1.79
C GLU A 32 -0.36 -9.45 2.77
N LYS A 33 -0.01 -10.74 2.89
CA LYS A 33 1.10 -11.20 3.72
C LYS A 33 2.42 -10.56 3.30
N ASN A 34 2.71 -10.53 2.01
CA ASN A 34 3.93 -9.93 1.48
C ASN A 34 3.97 -8.41 1.78
N ALA A 35 2.85 -7.71 1.59
CA ALA A 35 2.74 -6.28 1.91
C ALA A 35 2.92 -6.01 3.41
N LYS A 36 2.32 -6.81 4.27
CA LYS A 36 2.52 -6.73 5.73
C LYS A 36 3.97 -6.96 6.16
N ASN A 37 4.69 -7.83 5.47
CA ASN A 37 6.11 -8.09 5.76
C ASN A 37 7.03 -6.94 5.32
N LEU A 38 6.68 -6.25 4.24
CA LEU A 38 7.44 -5.12 3.71
C LEU A 38 7.06 -3.79 4.37
N CYS A 39 5.89 -3.76 5.03
CA CYS A 39 5.36 -2.55 5.65
C CYS A 39 6.27 -2.08 6.79
N PRO A 40 6.72 -0.82 6.79
CA PRO A 40 7.46 -0.26 7.92
C PRO A 40 6.59 -0.24 9.17
N THR A 41 7.14 -0.73 10.28
CA THR A 41 6.41 -0.86 11.54
C THR A 41 6.83 0.26 12.49
N ASP A 42 5.96 1.26 12.68
CA ASP A 42 6.09 2.26 13.73
C ASP A 42 5.06 1.95 14.84
N THR A 43 3.77 2.02 14.51
CA THR A 43 2.68 1.78 15.48
C THR A 43 1.86 0.51 15.21
N SER A 44 2.25 -0.31 14.26
CA SER A 44 1.51 -1.48 13.73
C SER A 44 0.15 -1.16 13.10
N ASN A 45 -0.38 0.06 13.23
CA ASN A 45 -1.68 0.44 12.70
C ASN A 45 -1.75 0.26 11.18
N LEU A 46 -0.75 0.76 10.43
CA LEU A 46 -0.67 0.60 8.99
C LEU A 46 -0.60 -0.88 8.60
N LYS A 47 0.25 -1.65 9.26
CA LYS A 47 0.42 -3.07 8.99
C LYS A 47 -0.88 -3.85 9.21
N ASN A 48 -1.61 -3.55 10.27
CA ASN A 48 -2.86 -4.22 10.62
C ASN A 48 -4.02 -3.84 9.69
N SER A 49 -3.97 -2.65 9.08
CA SER A 49 -5.01 -2.17 8.16
C SER A 49 -4.88 -2.70 6.74
N ILE A 50 -3.76 -3.36 6.40
CA ILE A 50 -3.58 -3.96 5.07
C ILE A 50 -4.50 -5.17 4.94
N THR A 51 -5.34 -5.17 3.90
CA THR A 51 -6.30 -6.23 3.61
C THR A 51 -6.32 -6.55 2.13
N SER A 52 -6.83 -7.72 1.79
CA SER A 52 -7.09 -8.12 0.42
C SER A 52 -8.57 -8.40 0.19
N THR A 53 -9.06 -8.12 -1.00
CA THR A 53 -10.45 -8.33 -1.41
C THR A 53 -10.48 -8.87 -2.84
N VAL A 54 -11.37 -9.82 -3.12
CA VAL A 54 -11.62 -10.33 -4.47
C VAL A 54 -12.93 -9.76 -4.98
N VAL A 55 -12.90 -9.19 -6.19
CA VAL A 55 -14.09 -8.77 -6.92
C VAL A 55 -14.36 -9.80 -7.99
N GLU A 56 -15.34 -10.66 -7.73
CA GLU A 56 -15.65 -11.82 -8.59
C GLU A 56 -16.07 -11.39 -10.00
N ALA A 57 -16.86 -10.32 -10.12
CA ALA A 57 -17.32 -9.79 -11.40
C ALA A 57 -16.17 -9.35 -12.30
N GLU A 58 -15.09 -8.83 -11.71
CA GLU A 58 -13.89 -8.37 -12.44
C GLU A 58 -12.84 -9.48 -12.55
N LYS A 59 -13.02 -10.59 -11.87
CA LYS A 59 -12.01 -11.65 -11.71
C LYS A 59 -10.65 -11.07 -11.30
N ALA A 60 -10.67 -10.19 -10.31
CA ALA A 60 -9.50 -9.48 -9.82
C ALA A 60 -9.38 -9.54 -8.29
N ALA A 61 -8.14 -9.63 -7.81
CA ALA A 61 -7.82 -9.50 -6.39
C ALA A 61 -7.11 -8.16 -6.14
N TYR A 62 -7.58 -7.42 -5.15
CA TYR A 62 -7.05 -6.13 -4.75
C TYR A 62 -6.41 -6.22 -3.37
N VAL A 63 -5.28 -5.57 -3.19
CA VAL A 63 -4.61 -5.41 -1.89
C VAL A 63 -4.47 -3.93 -1.61
N GLY A 64 -4.85 -3.52 -0.41
CA GLY A 64 -4.84 -2.12 -0.04
C GLY A 64 -4.96 -1.91 1.46
N THR A 65 -5.09 -0.65 1.85
CA THR A 65 -5.25 -0.21 3.22
C THR A 65 -6.22 0.97 3.26
N SER A 66 -6.99 1.07 4.35
CA SER A 66 -7.88 2.20 4.62
C SER A 66 -7.19 3.40 5.29
N VAL A 67 -5.91 3.28 5.58
CA VAL A 67 -5.16 4.32 6.30
C VAL A 67 -4.66 5.39 5.32
N GLU A 68 -5.12 6.62 5.47
CA GLU A 68 -4.83 7.75 4.57
C GLU A 68 -3.33 8.03 4.38
N TYR A 69 -2.54 7.94 5.45
CA TYR A 69 -1.10 8.21 5.37
C TYR A 69 -0.30 7.12 4.65
N ALA A 70 -0.91 5.99 4.32
CA ALA A 70 -0.26 4.89 3.59
C ALA A 70 0.30 5.35 2.25
N THR A 71 -0.42 6.22 1.54
CA THR A 71 0.02 6.81 0.28
C THR A 71 1.33 7.57 0.43
N TYR A 72 1.48 8.32 1.52
CA TYR A 72 2.72 9.06 1.82
C TYR A 72 3.89 8.15 2.18
N VAL A 73 3.60 6.99 2.76
CA VAL A 73 4.63 5.97 3.04
C VAL A 73 5.05 5.29 1.75
N GLU A 74 4.09 4.87 0.93
CA GLU A 74 4.34 4.16 -0.34
C GLU A 74 5.09 5.02 -1.36
N LEU A 75 4.65 6.27 -1.55
CA LEU A 75 5.12 7.15 -2.62
C LEU A 75 6.14 8.20 -2.17
N GLY A 76 6.30 8.39 -0.85
CA GLY A 76 7.08 9.49 -0.31
C GLY A 76 6.34 10.84 -0.34
N THR A 77 6.96 11.86 0.21
CA THR A 77 6.40 13.22 0.29
C THR A 77 7.44 14.28 -0.06
N GLY A 78 6.98 15.49 -0.36
CA GLY A 78 7.86 16.63 -0.63
C GLY A 78 8.70 16.46 -1.87
N VAL A 79 10.01 16.64 -1.74
CA VAL A 79 10.97 16.45 -2.84
C VAL A 79 11.10 14.99 -3.27
N HIS A 80 10.64 14.05 -2.44
CA HIS A 80 10.71 12.61 -2.66
C HIS A 80 9.42 12.01 -3.24
N SER A 81 8.38 12.82 -3.49
CA SER A 81 7.12 12.33 -4.07
C SER A 81 7.22 12.20 -5.58
N PRO A 82 6.34 11.41 -6.24
CA PRO A 82 6.25 11.32 -7.70
C PRO A 82 5.98 12.67 -8.38
N THR A 83 5.34 13.59 -7.66
CA THR A 83 5.16 15.00 -8.03
C THR A 83 5.95 15.87 -7.06
N PRO A 84 7.27 16.05 -7.27
CA PRO A 84 8.12 16.73 -6.31
C PRO A 84 7.66 18.17 -6.06
N THR A 85 7.60 18.52 -4.80
CA THR A 85 7.33 19.90 -4.38
C THR A 85 8.50 20.43 -3.60
N SER A 86 9.08 21.55 -4.07
CA SER A 86 10.23 22.18 -3.41
C SER A 86 9.83 22.89 -2.11
N GLY A 87 10.81 23.05 -1.22
CA GLY A 87 10.68 23.79 0.04
C GLY A 87 10.52 22.90 1.26
N TYR A 88 10.66 23.54 2.41
CA TYR A 88 10.67 22.91 3.73
C TYR A 88 9.39 23.19 4.50
N TRP A 89 8.93 22.19 5.26
CA TRP A 89 7.94 22.40 6.31
C TRP A 89 8.65 22.58 7.64
N VAL A 90 8.08 23.42 8.50
CA VAL A 90 8.47 23.55 9.89
C VAL A 90 7.35 23.01 10.77
N TYR A 91 7.69 22.11 11.70
CA TYR A 91 6.75 21.52 12.63
C TYR A 91 7.31 21.51 14.05
N VAL A 92 6.42 21.44 15.03
CA VAL A 92 6.75 21.34 16.46
C VAL A 92 6.27 19.99 16.95
N VAL A 93 7.12 19.28 17.69
CA VAL A 93 6.77 18.04 18.38
C VAL A 93 6.16 18.43 19.74
N GLY A 94 4.96 17.97 20.04
CA GLY A 94 4.26 18.25 21.29
C GLY A 94 3.28 17.15 21.67
N ASN A 95 2.67 17.25 22.85
CA ASN A 95 1.85 16.21 23.47
C ASN A 95 0.58 15.81 22.69
N GLU A 96 0.19 16.58 21.65
CA GLU A 96 -1.05 16.34 20.90
C GLU A 96 -0.86 16.40 19.38
N SER A 97 0.05 15.62 18.86
CA SER A 97 0.32 15.50 17.43
C SER A 97 1.32 16.52 16.84
N LYS A 98 2.11 16.02 15.89
CA LYS A 98 3.02 16.80 15.05
C LYS A 98 2.21 17.76 14.17
N LYS A 99 1.73 18.85 14.72
CA LYS A 99 1.00 19.86 13.93
C LYS A 99 1.98 20.78 13.25
N SER A 100 1.95 20.82 11.92
CA SER A 100 2.56 21.91 11.19
C SER A 100 1.92 23.21 11.65
N ARG A 101 2.74 24.20 12.05
CA ARG A 101 2.27 25.48 12.56
C ARG A 101 1.55 26.31 11.50
N THR A 102 1.81 26.04 10.23
CA THR A 102 1.15 26.60 9.04
C THR A 102 0.93 25.46 8.03
N PRO A 103 -0.21 24.77 8.07
CA PRO A 103 -0.53 23.76 7.07
C PRO A 103 -0.43 24.33 5.66
N GLY A 104 0.32 23.63 4.78
CA GLY A 104 0.47 24.01 3.38
C GLY A 104 1.52 25.08 3.08
N LYS A 105 2.07 25.79 4.07
CA LYS A 105 3.13 26.78 3.83
C LYS A 105 4.50 26.12 3.75
N ARG A 106 5.23 26.45 2.70
CA ARG A 106 6.61 26.01 2.48
C ARG A 106 7.56 27.17 2.59
N TYR A 107 8.76 26.86 3.01
CA TYR A 107 9.81 27.82 3.28
C TYR A 107 11.06 27.44 2.49
N THR A 108 11.91 28.41 2.18
CA THR A 108 13.28 28.11 1.75
C THR A 108 14.06 27.50 2.91
N PHE A 109 15.20 26.88 2.64
CA PHE A 109 16.05 26.29 3.68
C PHE A 109 16.44 27.31 4.75
N GLU A 110 16.85 28.52 4.34
CA GLU A 110 17.28 29.57 5.26
C GLU A 110 16.12 30.11 6.12
N GLU A 111 14.94 30.30 5.54
CA GLU A 111 13.76 30.69 6.28
C GLU A 111 13.34 29.63 7.30
N ALA A 112 13.29 28.37 6.89
CA ALA A 112 12.96 27.24 7.76
C ALA A 112 13.93 27.14 8.94
N LYS A 113 15.23 27.28 8.67
CA LYS A 113 16.28 27.27 9.69
C LYS A 113 16.13 28.40 10.70
N ARG A 114 15.83 29.61 10.23
CA ARG A 114 15.56 30.78 11.11
C ARG A 114 14.32 30.54 11.98
N ILE A 115 13.22 30.06 11.40
CA ILE A 115 11.98 29.79 12.12
C ILE A 115 12.21 28.71 13.19
N VAL A 116 12.88 27.60 12.86
CA VAL A 116 13.24 26.54 13.82
C VAL A 116 14.06 27.11 14.98
N ALA A 117 15.07 27.95 14.68
CA ALA A 117 15.90 28.57 15.72
C ALA A 117 15.09 29.48 16.69
N ILE A 118 14.15 30.26 16.14
CA ILE A 118 13.27 31.12 16.93
C ILE A 118 12.36 30.27 17.83
N LEU A 119 11.78 29.19 17.29
CA LEU A 119 10.88 28.31 18.02
C LEU A 119 11.61 27.55 19.14
N ARG A 120 12.83 27.08 18.87
CA ARG A 120 13.67 26.42 19.89
C ARG A 120 14.07 27.36 21.03
N ARG A 121 14.37 28.63 20.73
CA ARG A 121 14.60 29.66 21.77
C ARG A 121 13.38 29.91 22.66
N LYS A 122 12.18 29.60 22.17
CA LYS A 122 10.93 29.66 22.94
C LYS A 122 10.62 28.36 23.68
N GLY A 123 11.57 27.42 23.76
CA GLY A 123 11.41 26.13 24.44
C GLY A 123 10.58 25.12 23.70
N LEU A 124 10.32 25.34 22.40
CA LEU A 124 9.56 24.39 21.57
C LEU A 124 10.50 23.43 20.85
N ASP A 125 10.12 22.15 20.81
CA ASP A 125 10.85 21.13 20.05
C ASP A 125 10.48 21.23 18.56
N ALA A 126 11.14 22.14 17.86
CA ALA A 126 10.86 22.47 16.46
C ALA A 126 11.84 21.81 15.52
N HIS A 127 11.31 21.31 14.38
CA HIS A 127 12.06 20.64 13.34
C HIS A 127 11.63 21.15 11.96
N MET A 128 12.47 20.91 10.96
CA MET A 128 12.11 21.14 9.56
C MET A 128 12.34 19.88 8.75
N THR A 129 11.59 19.70 7.67
CA THR A 129 11.72 18.58 6.73
C THR A 129 11.37 19.04 5.32
N ASP A 130 12.01 18.47 4.34
CA ASP A 130 11.70 18.61 2.91
C ASP A 130 10.80 17.50 2.37
N GLY A 131 10.48 16.54 3.23
CA GLY A 131 9.65 15.39 2.94
C GLY A 131 10.21 14.10 3.51
N ARG A 132 9.54 13.00 3.19
CA ARG A 132 9.94 11.64 3.56
C ARG A 132 10.24 10.84 2.30
N LYS A 133 11.33 10.09 2.30
CA LYS A 133 11.63 9.12 1.26
C LYS A 133 10.54 8.06 1.19
N ALA A 134 10.19 7.63 -0.01
CA ALA A 134 9.29 6.50 -0.24
C ALA A 134 9.83 5.23 0.44
N THR A 135 8.93 4.49 1.06
CA THR A 135 9.18 3.14 1.58
C THR A 135 8.08 2.24 1.04
N PRO A 136 8.17 1.83 -0.25
CA PRO A 136 7.12 1.06 -0.90
C PRO A 136 6.94 -0.30 -0.25
N PHE A 137 5.69 -0.71 -0.04
CA PHE A 137 5.33 -1.99 0.55
C PHE A 137 4.22 -2.72 -0.21
N ILE A 138 3.29 -2.00 -0.85
CA ILE A 138 2.22 -2.61 -1.67
C ILE A 138 2.76 -2.96 -3.06
N LYS A 139 3.36 -1.99 -3.77
CA LYS A 139 3.88 -2.22 -5.12
C LYS A 139 4.88 -3.37 -5.19
N PRO A 140 5.95 -3.45 -4.36
CA PRO A 140 6.88 -4.57 -4.39
C PRO A 140 6.25 -5.89 -3.92
N ALA A 141 5.28 -5.86 -3.02
CA ALA A 141 4.55 -7.06 -2.60
C ALA A 141 3.86 -7.75 -3.76
N VAL A 142 3.30 -6.99 -4.70
CA VAL A 142 2.64 -7.53 -5.89
C VAL A 142 3.65 -7.83 -7.00
N ALA A 143 4.51 -6.87 -7.34
CA ALA A 143 5.37 -6.97 -8.53
C ALA A 143 6.51 -7.99 -8.38
N ASN A 144 7.11 -8.11 -7.20
CA ASN A 144 8.30 -8.93 -7.02
C ASN A 144 8.00 -10.40 -6.70
N HIS A 145 6.73 -10.80 -6.64
CA HIS A 145 6.31 -12.15 -6.26
C HIS A 145 5.50 -12.87 -7.35
N ALA A 146 5.66 -12.47 -8.61
CA ALA A 146 4.91 -13.00 -9.76
C ALA A 146 5.00 -14.53 -9.88
N GLU A 147 6.18 -15.11 -9.71
CA GLU A 147 6.38 -16.57 -9.73
C GLU A 147 5.58 -17.29 -8.63
N GLN A 148 5.49 -16.68 -7.45
CA GLN A 148 4.74 -17.24 -6.34
C GLN A 148 3.24 -17.29 -6.66
N TYR A 149 2.71 -16.21 -7.25
CA TYR A 149 1.30 -16.16 -7.68
C TYR A 149 1.02 -17.14 -8.81
N GLN A 150 1.92 -17.28 -9.79
CA GLN A 150 1.79 -18.26 -10.86
C GLN A 150 1.74 -19.70 -10.30
N LYS A 151 2.55 -20.03 -9.29
CA LYS A 151 2.53 -21.35 -8.63
C LYS A 151 1.19 -21.59 -7.92
N ILE A 152 0.64 -20.58 -7.25
CA ILE A 152 -0.67 -20.67 -6.60
C ILE A 152 -1.76 -20.92 -7.64
N ILE A 153 -1.80 -20.12 -8.71
CA ILE A 153 -2.79 -20.25 -9.78
C ILE A 153 -2.73 -21.66 -10.41
N LYS A 154 -1.53 -22.10 -10.80
CA LYS A 154 -1.34 -23.42 -11.40
C LYS A 154 -1.80 -24.55 -10.49
N ARG A 155 -1.62 -24.42 -9.18
CA ARG A 155 -2.07 -25.43 -8.20
C ARG A 155 -3.58 -25.47 -8.09
N GLU A 156 -4.23 -24.32 -8.00
CA GLU A 156 -5.69 -24.25 -7.85
C GLU A 156 -6.43 -24.71 -9.11
N LEU A 157 -5.86 -24.46 -10.31
CA LEU A 157 -6.42 -24.93 -11.57
C LEU A 157 -6.17 -26.41 -11.87
N LYS A 158 -5.24 -27.06 -11.16
CA LYS A 158 -4.97 -28.50 -11.33
C LYS A 158 -5.76 -29.39 -10.38
N ASN A 159 -6.29 -28.82 -9.30
CA ASN A 159 -6.97 -29.58 -8.24
C ASN A 159 -8.49 -29.71 -8.47
N ASP A 160 -8.96 -29.42 -9.66
CA ASP A 160 -10.27 -29.74 -10.21
C ASP A 160 -10.05 -30.66 -11.41
#